data_af0d6d85e55149df6db030bae17f4d9e
#
_entry.id   af0d6d85e55149df6db030bae17f4d9e
#
_cell.length_a   1.000
_cell.length_b   1.000
_cell.length_c   1.000
_cell.angle_alpha   90.00
_cell.angle_beta   90.00
_cell.angle_gamma   90.00
#
_symmetry.space_group_name_H-M   'P 1'
#
loop_
_entity.id
_entity.type
_entity.pdbx_description
1 polymer ?
#
loop_
_entity_poly.entity_id
_entity_poly.type
_entity_poly.pdbx_seq_one_letter_code
_entity_poly.pdbx_strand_id
1 'polypeptide(L)'
;MSEAILSITVILVIIILFFYSLLRIITRIRKVKGTSQQKEESQVSFIVGTFHELVAKLKDKEREMEDLRKKAEERADSIESYNEDILQSVPSGVISLDRNLTITKMNSAAARILQLHVPSAIGKRYDELFREPLQGILDGKKTIERGELRYITDSGKKLHLGLAITPLLNSEKETIGRLMVFTDLTELKALESQAELRERLSSLGEMAAGMAHELRNPMAVIAGYTKLLSKKVDPSLLHVVDSVSGEVAVMDRIITDFLSFAKPTELIVAPVELGPLIKTCVAHIAGERKDIRVFFDAEKIPPVHGDEILLRQAFTNLVQNAADSMPEGGDLRFGFSTEPDSLEIAVSDSGHGIPEKIKDKIFLPFYTTKDKGTGLGLAIVHKIVVSHHGSISVESSEQGTTFRIRLPLPGRNK
;
A
#
# COMPACT_ATOMS: atom_id res chain seq x y z
N MET A 1 30.63 22.82 -35.23
CA MET A 1 31.44 24.09 -35.22
C MET A 1 32.49 24.15 -36.30
N SER A 2 33.23 23.08 -36.66
CA SER A 2 34.25 23.07 -37.71
C SER A 2 33.69 23.24 -39.15
N GLU A 3 32.55 22.64 -39.47
CA GLU A 3 31.94 22.74 -40.80
C GLU A 3 31.35 24.11 -41.13
N ALA A 4 30.76 24.78 -40.14
CA ALA A 4 30.22 26.14 -40.30
C ALA A 4 31.35 27.17 -40.56
N ILE A 5 32.48 27.01 -39.87
CA ILE A 5 33.67 27.86 -40.06
C ILE A 5 34.29 27.60 -41.45
N LEU A 6 34.28 26.34 -41.89
CA LEU A 6 34.78 25.98 -43.23
C LEU A 6 33.89 26.59 -44.35
N SER A 7 32.56 26.54 -44.21
CA SER A 7 31.62 27.16 -45.14
C SER A 7 31.79 28.68 -45.22
N ILE A 8 31.94 29.35 -44.11
CA ILE A 8 32.15 30.82 -44.06
C ILE A 8 33.47 31.22 -44.74
N THR A 9 34.53 30.46 -44.50
CA THR A 9 35.84 30.71 -45.15
C THR A 9 35.81 30.49 -46.65
N VAL A 10 35.10 29.44 -47.13
CA VAL A 10 34.91 29.18 -48.57
C VAL A 10 34.12 30.31 -49.24
N ILE A 11 33.05 30.79 -48.64
CA ILE A 11 32.24 31.91 -49.14
C ILE A 11 33.09 33.18 -49.20
N LEU A 12 33.86 33.47 -48.15
CA LEU A 12 34.74 34.65 -48.12
C LEU A 12 35.81 34.62 -49.22
N VAL A 13 36.40 33.46 -49.50
CA VAL A 13 37.38 33.26 -50.56
C VAL A 13 36.72 33.46 -51.94
N ILE A 14 35.51 32.96 -52.17
CA ILE A 14 34.74 33.16 -53.42
C ILE A 14 34.47 34.65 -53.61
N ILE A 15 34.06 35.35 -52.59
CA ILE A 15 33.78 36.80 -52.65
C ILE A 15 35.06 37.58 -52.99
N ILE A 16 36.19 37.24 -52.40
CA ILE A 16 37.51 37.88 -52.68
C ILE A 16 37.93 37.60 -54.11
N LEU A 17 37.83 36.36 -54.59
CA LEU A 17 38.17 36.01 -55.96
C LEU A 17 37.23 36.70 -56.97
N PHE A 18 35.95 36.85 -56.68
CA PHE A 18 35.01 37.60 -57.48
C PHE A 18 35.41 39.09 -57.56
N PHE A 19 35.68 39.72 -56.41
CA PHE A 19 36.16 41.11 -56.37
C PHE A 19 37.47 41.31 -57.12
N TYR A 20 38.44 40.39 -56.96
CA TYR A 20 39.67 40.43 -57.69
C TYR A 20 39.51 40.28 -59.20
N SER A 21 38.60 39.37 -59.61
CA SER A 21 38.28 39.21 -61.02
C SER A 21 37.52 40.44 -61.58
N LEU A 22 36.66 41.04 -60.83
CA LEU A 22 35.92 42.26 -61.18
C LEU A 22 36.90 43.46 -61.30
N LEU A 23 37.86 43.63 -60.39
CA LEU A 23 38.88 44.65 -60.43
C LEU A 23 39.81 44.45 -61.65
N ARG A 24 40.13 43.21 -62.01
CA ARG A 24 40.93 42.87 -63.16
C ARG A 24 40.19 43.15 -64.50
N ILE A 25 38.89 42.94 -64.51
CA ILE A 25 38.00 43.29 -65.65
C ILE A 25 37.93 44.82 -65.77
N ILE A 26 37.69 45.53 -64.70
CA ILE A 26 37.62 47.01 -64.69
C ILE A 26 39.02 47.64 -65.13
N THR A 27 40.13 47.11 -64.68
CA THR A 27 41.44 47.59 -65.09
C THR A 27 41.80 47.26 -66.53
N ARG A 28 41.28 46.11 -67.08
CA ARG A 28 41.40 45.82 -68.53
C ARG A 28 40.55 46.74 -69.37
N ILE A 29 39.34 47.04 -68.97
CA ILE A 29 38.41 47.93 -69.66
C ILE A 29 38.93 49.36 -69.68
N ARG A 30 39.53 49.83 -68.55
CA ARG A 30 40.19 51.16 -68.48
C ARG A 30 41.40 51.32 -69.47
N LYS A 31 42.04 50.20 -69.85
CA LYS A 31 43.18 50.22 -70.80
C LYS A 31 42.82 50.24 -72.29
N VAL A 32 41.50 50.03 -72.60
CA VAL A 32 41.05 49.86 -73.98
C VAL A 32 40.00 50.90 -74.35
N LYS A 33 39.86 52.09 -73.81
CA LYS A 33 39.08 53.12 -74.56
C LYS A 33 38.90 54.44 -73.84
N GLY A 34 39.27 55.49 -74.57
CA GLY A 34 38.45 56.67 -74.69
C GLY A 34 37.26 56.43 -75.67
N THR A 35 36.04 56.41 -75.24
CA THR A 35 34.70 56.51 -75.84
C THR A 35 33.68 55.42 -75.38
N SER A 36 33.04 55.63 -74.33
CA SER A 36 31.61 55.36 -74.02
C SER A 36 31.29 55.23 -72.50
N GLN A 37 31.41 56.35 -71.77
CA GLN A 37 31.12 56.42 -70.33
C GLN A 37 29.71 56.05 -69.92
N GLN A 38 28.76 56.13 -70.79
CA GLN A 38 27.35 55.91 -70.42
C GLN A 38 26.86 54.41 -70.40
N LYS A 39 27.64 53.50 -71.07
CA LYS A 39 27.30 52.07 -71.14
C LYS A 39 28.02 51.30 -70.02
N GLU A 40 29.13 51.76 -69.52
CA GLU A 40 29.86 51.15 -68.41
C GLU A 40 29.20 51.40 -67.03
N GLU A 41 28.69 52.62 -66.77
CA GLU A 41 27.96 52.91 -65.52
C GLU A 41 26.72 52.05 -65.38
N SER A 42 26.02 51.73 -66.48
CA SER A 42 24.84 50.86 -66.45
C SER A 42 25.17 49.41 -66.12
N GLN A 43 26.31 48.87 -66.63
CA GLN A 43 26.74 47.48 -66.34
C GLN A 43 27.29 47.33 -64.92
N VAL A 44 28.03 48.28 -64.42
CA VAL A 44 28.54 48.25 -63.01
C VAL A 44 27.36 48.40 -62.03
N SER A 45 26.38 49.29 -62.30
CA SER A 45 25.19 49.45 -61.49
C SER A 45 24.34 48.19 -61.46
N PHE A 46 24.19 47.47 -62.59
CA PHE A 46 23.46 46.19 -62.67
C PHE A 46 24.17 45.09 -61.83
N ILE A 47 25.51 44.96 -61.93
CA ILE A 47 26.25 43.98 -61.15
C ILE A 47 26.18 44.27 -59.66
N VAL A 48 26.32 45.53 -59.23
CA VAL A 48 26.18 45.95 -57.85
C VAL A 48 24.74 45.69 -57.32
N GLY A 49 23.71 45.98 -58.13
CA GLY A 49 22.33 45.72 -57.81
C GLY A 49 22.07 44.22 -57.61
N THR A 50 22.52 43.38 -58.54
CA THR A 50 22.39 41.89 -58.44
C THR A 50 23.15 41.34 -57.25
N PHE A 51 24.33 41.89 -56.89
CA PHE A 51 25.07 41.48 -55.72
C PHE A 51 24.34 41.84 -54.42
N HIS A 52 23.75 43.04 -54.33
CA HIS A 52 22.93 43.43 -53.19
C HIS A 52 21.68 42.53 -53.04
N GLU A 53 21.03 42.20 -54.16
CA GLU A 53 19.88 41.26 -54.14
C GLU A 53 20.28 39.86 -53.69
N LEU A 54 21.44 39.37 -54.12
CA LEU A 54 21.99 38.06 -53.69
C LEU A 54 22.34 38.05 -52.21
N VAL A 55 22.98 39.12 -51.69
CA VAL A 55 23.31 39.26 -50.29
C VAL A 55 22.01 39.35 -49.44
N ALA A 56 21.00 40.09 -49.92
CA ALA A 56 19.71 40.16 -49.22
C ALA A 56 19.05 38.77 -49.16
N LYS A 57 18.98 38.04 -50.29
CA LYS A 57 18.46 36.66 -50.30
C LYS A 57 19.20 35.69 -49.45
N LEU A 58 20.55 35.79 -49.38
CA LEU A 58 21.33 34.97 -48.47
C LEU A 58 20.99 35.28 -47.00
N LYS A 59 20.90 36.54 -46.66
CA LYS A 59 20.57 36.98 -45.30
C LYS A 59 19.13 36.58 -44.89
N ASP A 60 18.19 36.63 -45.82
CA ASP A 60 16.84 36.14 -45.59
C ASP A 60 16.80 34.60 -45.40
N LYS A 61 17.57 33.86 -46.20
CA LYS A 61 17.72 32.40 -46.04
C LYS A 61 18.40 32.03 -44.75
N GLU A 62 19.41 32.75 -44.31
CA GLU A 62 20.05 32.54 -43.04
C GLU A 62 19.07 32.74 -41.86
N ARG A 63 18.29 33.80 -41.88
CA ARG A 63 17.20 34.03 -40.90
C ARG A 63 16.16 32.93 -40.90
N GLU A 64 15.69 32.50 -42.10
CA GLU A 64 14.74 31.41 -42.22
C GLU A 64 15.27 30.08 -41.60
N MET A 65 16.55 29.79 -41.87
CA MET A 65 17.26 28.62 -41.30
C MET A 65 17.38 28.71 -39.77
N GLU A 66 17.71 29.87 -39.26
CA GLU A 66 17.81 30.11 -37.80
C GLU A 66 16.45 29.97 -37.10
N ASP A 67 15.40 30.52 -37.70
CA ASP A 67 13.99 30.35 -37.21
C ASP A 67 13.54 28.89 -37.23
N LEU A 68 13.84 28.15 -38.33
CA LEU A 68 13.51 26.73 -38.44
C LEU A 68 14.26 25.89 -37.39
N ARG A 69 15.53 26.18 -37.17
CA ARG A 69 16.36 25.52 -36.16
C ARG A 69 15.78 25.77 -34.77
N LYS A 70 15.47 27.03 -34.44
CA LYS A 70 14.88 27.38 -33.14
C LYS A 70 13.56 26.69 -32.91
N LYS A 71 12.67 26.65 -33.92
CA LYS A 71 11.38 25.91 -33.85
C LYS A 71 11.59 24.40 -33.70
N ALA A 72 12.62 23.82 -34.29
CA ALA A 72 12.94 22.41 -34.15
C ALA A 72 13.48 22.09 -32.73
N GLU A 73 14.34 22.95 -32.17
CA GLU A 73 14.82 22.84 -30.79
C GLU A 73 13.65 22.99 -29.79
N GLU A 74 12.81 24.01 -29.93
CA GLU A 74 11.63 24.21 -29.08
C GLU A 74 10.63 23.01 -29.13
N ARG A 75 10.46 22.41 -30.31
CA ARG A 75 9.65 21.19 -30.46
C ARG A 75 10.28 19.96 -29.79
N ALA A 76 11.60 19.80 -29.93
CA ALA A 76 12.31 18.69 -29.30
C ALA A 76 12.21 18.78 -27.79
N ASP A 77 12.46 19.94 -27.19
CA ASP A 77 12.32 20.21 -25.77
C ASP A 77 10.90 19.98 -25.28
N SER A 78 9.89 20.44 -26.04
CA SER A 78 8.48 20.23 -25.71
C SER A 78 8.08 18.76 -25.72
N ILE A 79 8.57 17.97 -26.68
CA ILE A 79 8.31 16.52 -26.78
C ILE A 79 9.01 15.79 -25.62
N GLU A 80 10.23 16.17 -25.28
CA GLU A 80 10.97 15.58 -24.18
C GLU A 80 10.26 15.85 -22.84
N SER A 81 9.88 17.11 -22.58
CA SER A 81 9.11 17.48 -21.39
C SER A 81 7.78 16.73 -21.31
N TYR A 82 7.06 16.66 -22.40
CA TYR A 82 5.76 15.96 -22.44
C TYR A 82 5.91 14.46 -22.15
N ASN A 83 6.93 13.80 -22.70
CA ASN A 83 7.22 12.40 -22.40
C ASN A 83 7.59 12.18 -20.93
N GLU A 84 8.32 13.11 -20.34
CA GLU A 84 8.68 13.08 -18.94
C GLU A 84 7.45 13.26 -18.03
N ASP A 85 6.58 14.21 -18.35
CA ASP A 85 5.32 14.45 -17.63
C ASP A 85 4.40 13.22 -17.68
N ILE A 86 4.30 12.56 -18.85
CA ILE A 86 3.54 11.30 -18.97
C ILE A 86 4.12 10.25 -18.02
N LEU A 87 5.42 10.01 -18.04
CA LEU A 87 6.07 9.02 -17.18
C LEU A 87 5.86 9.32 -15.69
N GLN A 88 5.90 10.59 -15.30
CA GLN A 88 5.68 11.01 -13.91
C GLN A 88 4.22 10.88 -13.47
N SER A 89 3.26 10.99 -14.38
CA SER A 89 1.82 10.89 -14.08
C SER A 89 1.33 9.45 -13.94
N VAL A 90 2.08 8.46 -14.42
CA VAL A 90 1.70 7.03 -14.30
C VAL A 90 1.71 6.59 -12.84
N PRO A 91 0.60 6.03 -12.30
CA PRO A 91 0.52 5.59 -10.91
C PRO A 91 1.38 4.35 -10.60
N SER A 92 1.72 3.57 -11.62
CA SER A 92 2.64 2.43 -11.50
C SER A 92 4.09 2.89 -11.49
N GLY A 93 4.93 2.21 -10.73
CA GLY A 93 6.37 2.42 -10.77
C GLY A 93 6.95 2.02 -12.12
N VAL A 94 7.71 2.91 -12.74
CA VAL A 94 8.39 2.68 -14.02
C VAL A 94 9.88 2.92 -13.81
N ILE A 95 10.70 1.93 -14.16
CA ILE A 95 12.17 2.00 -14.11
C ILE A 95 12.72 1.49 -15.42
N SER A 96 13.59 2.27 -16.07
CA SER A 96 14.36 1.83 -17.21
C SER A 96 15.81 1.52 -16.82
N LEU A 97 16.32 0.43 -17.38
CA LEU A 97 17.66 -0.09 -17.15
C LEU A 97 18.39 -0.18 -18.49
N ASP A 98 19.66 0.12 -18.52
CA ASP A 98 20.50 -0.10 -19.70
C ASP A 98 20.90 -1.58 -19.90
N ARG A 99 21.76 -1.88 -20.88
CA ARG A 99 22.26 -3.25 -21.14
C ARG A 99 23.06 -3.83 -19.97
N ASN A 100 23.64 -2.97 -19.13
CA ASN A 100 24.41 -3.34 -17.94
C ASN A 100 23.56 -3.42 -16.68
N LEU A 101 22.23 -3.28 -16.81
CA LEU A 101 21.26 -3.21 -15.72
C LEU A 101 21.51 -2.03 -14.77
N THR A 102 22.01 -0.91 -15.28
CA THR A 102 22.14 0.36 -14.59
C THR A 102 20.84 1.15 -14.78
N ILE A 103 20.33 1.77 -13.72
CA ILE A 103 19.10 2.56 -13.76
C ILE A 103 19.34 3.83 -14.55
N THR A 104 18.62 4.01 -15.64
CA THR A 104 18.68 5.18 -16.51
C THR A 104 17.58 6.19 -16.25
N LYS A 105 16.36 5.72 -15.96
CA LYS A 105 15.20 6.57 -15.58
C LYS A 105 14.34 5.87 -14.52
N MET A 106 13.70 6.68 -13.69
CA MET A 106 12.77 6.24 -12.66
C MET A 106 11.70 7.31 -12.47
N ASN A 107 10.41 6.91 -12.46
CA ASN A 107 9.33 7.85 -12.18
C ASN A 107 9.09 8.03 -10.66
N SER A 108 8.30 9.04 -10.31
CA SER A 108 7.96 9.36 -8.92
C SER A 108 7.19 8.25 -8.21
N ALA A 109 6.35 7.50 -8.94
CA ALA A 109 5.63 6.36 -8.38
C ALA A 109 6.58 5.23 -7.97
N ALA A 110 7.60 4.91 -8.78
CA ALA A 110 8.61 3.93 -8.43
C ALA A 110 9.37 4.31 -7.16
N ALA A 111 9.75 5.57 -7.06
CA ALA A 111 10.44 6.10 -5.88
C ALA A 111 9.58 5.98 -4.60
N ARG A 112 8.30 6.32 -4.67
CA ARG A 112 7.36 6.21 -3.54
C ARG A 112 7.10 4.77 -3.13
N ILE A 113 6.84 3.88 -4.11
CA ILE A 113 6.52 2.46 -3.84
C ILE A 113 7.72 1.77 -3.18
N LEU A 114 8.92 1.92 -3.75
CA LEU A 114 10.13 1.27 -3.27
C LEU A 114 10.84 2.04 -2.14
N GLN A 115 10.35 3.24 -1.81
CA GLN A 115 10.94 4.16 -0.81
C GLN A 115 12.39 4.53 -1.15
N LEU A 116 12.67 4.76 -2.45
CA LEU A 116 13.97 5.16 -2.96
C LEU A 116 14.00 6.65 -3.25
N HIS A 117 15.20 7.25 -3.16
CA HIS A 117 15.41 8.65 -3.54
C HIS A 117 15.90 8.70 -5.00
N VAL A 118 15.12 9.31 -5.91
CA VAL A 118 15.38 9.32 -7.36
C VAL A 118 16.81 9.76 -7.72
N PRO A 119 17.34 10.92 -7.25
CA PRO A 119 18.66 11.37 -7.60
C PRO A 119 19.80 10.42 -7.19
N SER A 120 19.59 9.64 -6.14
CA SER A 120 20.58 8.68 -5.66
C SER A 120 20.48 7.30 -6.33
N ALA A 121 19.39 7.04 -7.04
CA ALA A 121 19.15 5.76 -7.71
C ALA A 121 19.61 5.75 -9.17
N ILE A 122 19.50 6.89 -9.87
CA ILE A 122 19.95 7.01 -11.27
C ILE A 122 21.46 6.83 -11.35
N GLY A 123 21.91 6.02 -12.32
CA GLY A 123 23.32 5.68 -12.53
C GLY A 123 23.85 4.55 -11.66
N LYS A 124 23.07 4.03 -10.72
CA LYS A 124 23.43 2.84 -9.93
C LYS A 124 22.99 1.56 -10.61
N ARG A 125 23.70 0.49 -10.32
CA ARG A 125 23.27 -0.84 -10.73
C ARG A 125 22.10 -1.31 -9.86
N TYR A 126 21.24 -2.14 -10.46
CA TYR A 126 20.03 -2.66 -9.78
C TYR A 126 20.36 -3.44 -8.49
N ASP A 127 21.50 -4.15 -8.43
CA ASP A 127 21.94 -4.95 -7.29
C ASP A 127 22.38 -4.13 -6.07
N GLU A 128 22.67 -2.84 -6.27
CA GLU A 128 22.93 -1.91 -5.17
C GLU A 128 21.66 -1.41 -4.48
N LEU A 129 20.52 -1.47 -5.17
CA LEU A 129 19.27 -0.84 -4.74
C LEU A 129 18.13 -1.83 -4.48
N PHE A 130 18.13 -2.97 -5.15
CA PHE A 130 17.09 -3.97 -4.99
C PHE A 130 17.62 -5.18 -4.23
N ARG A 131 16.74 -5.82 -3.48
CA ARG A 131 17.00 -7.07 -2.77
C ARG A 131 16.28 -8.23 -3.45
N GLU A 132 16.55 -9.44 -2.99
CA GLU A 132 15.76 -10.60 -3.41
C GLU A 132 14.27 -10.41 -3.05
N PRO A 133 13.33 -10.86 -3.92
CA PRO A 133 13.57 -11.66 -5.14
C PRO A 133 13.78 -10.84 -6.42
N LEU A 134 13.76 -9.51 -6.38
CA LEU A 134 13.92 -8.65 -7.57
C LEU A 134 15.29 -8.80 -8.23
N GLN A 135 16.35 -8.98 -7.46
CA GLN A 135 17.70 -9.22 -7.98
C GLN A 135 17.74 -10.47 -8.87
N GLY A 136 17.32 -11.61 -8.35
CA GLY A 136 17.34 -12.87 -9.08
C GLY A 136 16.45 -12.87 -10.34
N ILE A 137 15.37 -12.09 -10.33
CA ILE A 137 14.51 -11.90 -11.51
C ILE A 137 15.23 -11.11 -12.60
N LEU A 138 15.93 -10.04 -12.24
CA LEU A 138 16.67 -9.19 -13.18
C LEU A 138 17.90 -9.91 -13.74
N ASP A 139 18.62 -10.70 -12.93
CA ASP A 139 19.74 -11.52 -13.34
C ASP A 139 19.35 -12.61 -14.34
N GLY A 140 18.18 -13.20 -14.16
CA GLY A 140 17.70 -14.33 -14.96
C GLY A 140 17.44 -14.02 -16.44
N LYS A 141 17.65 -12.77 -16.91
CA LYS A 141 17.42 -12.31 -18.30
C LYS A 141 16.04 -12.71 -18.88
N LYS A 142 15.09 -13.15 -18.06
CA LYS A 142 13.76 -13.53 -18.49
C LYS A 142 12.87 -12.32 -18.67
N THR A 143 12.11 -12.30 -19.76
CA THR A 143 10.98 -11.40 -19.92
C THR A 143 9.85 -11.90 -19.02
N ILE A 144 9.26 -11.02 -18.22
CA ILE A 144 8.09 -11.29 -17.40
C ILE A 144 6.99 -10.38 -17.91
N GLU A 145 6.00 -10.97 -18.59
CA GLU A 145 4.85 -10.18 -19.06
C GLU A 145 3.91 -9.83 -17.91
N ARG A 146 3.76 -10.75 -16.95
CA ARG A 146 2.95 -10.54 -15.75
C ARG A 146 3.43 -11.47 -14.63
N GLY A 147 3.85 -10.90 -13.53
CA GLY A 147 4.26 -11.64 -12.33
C GLY A 147 3.80 -10.93 -11.07
N GLU A 148 3.64 -11.69 -9.99
CA GLU A 148 3.41 -11.14 -8.66
C GLU A 148 4.53 -11.62 -7.74
N LEU A 149 5.00 -10.73 -6.86
CA LEU A 149 6.02 -11.08 -5.87
C LEU A 149 5.81 -10.33 -4.55
N ARG A 150 6.31 -10.92 -3.49
CA ARG A 150 6.44 -10.24 -2.20
C ARG A 150 7.82 -9.60 -2.11
N TYR A 151 7.85 -8.33 -1.79
CA TYR A 151 9.07 -7.56 -1.66
C TYR A 151 9.14 -6.88 -0.29
N ILE A 152 10.34 -6.81 0.28
CA ILE A 152 10.58 -6.09 1.53
C ILE A 152 11.53 -4.94 1.22
N THR A 153 11.09 -3.71 1.46
CA THR A 153 11.92 -2.51 1.27
C THR A 153 13.03 -2.46 2.32
N ASP A 154 14.02 -1.61 2.13
CA ASP A 154 15.11 -1.40 3.10
C ASP A 154 14.61 -0.90 4.47
N SER A 155 13.48 -0.18 4.49
CA SER A 155 12.80 0.24 5.71
C SER A 155 12.02 -0.87 6.43
N GLY A 156 11.98 -2.10 5.85
CA GLY A 156 11.23 -3.24 6.40
C GLY A 156 9.75 -3.29 5.97
N LYS A 157 9.27 -2.38 5.11
CA LYS A 157 7.89 -2.41 4.62
C LYS A 157 7.69 -3.61 3.69
N LYS A 158 6.68 -4.44 3.99
CA LYS A 158 6.28 -5.59 3.17
C LYS A 158 5.33 -5.13 2.07
N LEU A 159 5.67 -5.39 0.82
CA LEU A 159 4.89 -5.03 -0.36
C LEU A 159 4.49 -6.28 -1.15
N HIS A 160 3.29 -6.26 -1.74
CA HIS A 160 2.90 -7.14 -2.83
C HIS A 160 2.99 -6.37 -4.14
N LEU A 161 3.95 -6.74 -4.99
CA LEU A 161 4.17 -6.06 -6.27
C LEU A 161 3.65 -6.90 -7.43
N GLY A 162 2.79 -6.31 -8.25
CA GLY A 162 2.53 -6.80 -9.60
C GLY A 162 3.63 -6.26 -10.52
N LEU A 163 4.35 -7.13 -11.23
CA LEU A 163 5.57 -6.80 -11.95
C LEU A 163 5.50 -7.25 -13.40
N ALA A 164 5.96 -6.39 -14.30
CA ALA A 164 6.27 -6.73 -15.69
C ALA A 164 7.69 -6.24 -16.04
N ILE A 165 8.48 -7.08 -16.71
CA ILE A 165 9.82 -6.75 -17.19
C ILE A 165 9.90 -7.09 -18.66
N THR A 166 10.09 -6.08 -19.50
CA THR A 166 10.14 -6.20 -20.95
C THR A 166 11.45 -5.64 -21.50
N PRO A 167 11.96 -6.14 -22.65
CA PRO A 167 13.09 -5.52 -23.30
C PRO A 167 12.72 -4.11 -23.79
N LEU A 168 13.62 -3.16 -23.58
CA LEU A 168 13.52 -1.83 -24.14
C LEU A 168 14.20 -1.84 -25.51
N LEU A 169 13.44 -1.53 -26.57
CA LEU A 169 13.91 -1.57 -27.96
C LEU A 169 14.13 -0.16 -28.50
N ASN A 170 15.15 0.01 -29.35
CA ASN A 170 15.31 1.23 -30.16
C ASN A 170 14.44 1.19 -31.43
N SER A 171 14.52 2.25 -32.25
CA SER A 171 13.80 2.34 -33.55
C SER A 171 14.19 1.24 -34.54
N GLU A 172 15.37 0.62 -34.38
CA GLU A 172 15.88 -0.47 -35.21
C GLU A 172 15.52 -1.86 -34.66
N LYS A 173 14.66 -1.91 -33.60
CA LYS A 173 14.26 -3.13 -32.88
C LYS A 173 15.41 -3.85 -32.17
N GLU A 174 16.52 -3.18 -31.91
CA GLU A 174 17.60 -3.73 -31.08
C GLU A 174 17.32 -3.49 -29.60
N THR A 175 17.65 -4.47 -28.77
CA THR A 175 17.52 -4.32 -27.31
C THR A 175 18.58 -3.37 -26.78
N ILE A 176 18.14 -2.23 -26.26
CA ILE A 176 19.01 -1.20 -25.65
C ILE A 176 19.00 -1.27 -24.12
N GLY A 177 18.10 -2.06 -23.54
CA GLY A 177 17.97 -2.20 -22.10
C GLY A 177 16.72 -2.99 -21.70
N ARG A 178 16.20 -2.70 -20.50
CA ARG A 178 14.98 -3.29 -19.97
C ARG A 178 14.06 -2.23 -19.37
N LEU A 179 12.78 -2.43 -19.50
CA LEU A 179 11.76 -1.65 -18.85
C LEU A 179 11.10 -2.51 -17.76
N MET A 180 11.12 -2.04 -16.53
CA MET A 180 10.43 -2.63 -15.40
C MET A 180 9.23 -1.75 -15.04
N VAL A 181 8.04 -2.34 -15.05
CA VAL A 181 6.80 -1.69 -14.62
C VAL A 181 6.23 -2.49 -13.46
N PHE A 182 5.85 -1.83 -12.39
CA PHE A 182 5.28 -2.51 -11.22
C PHE A 182 4.23 -1.67 -10.51
N THR A 183 3.30 -2.34 -9.85
CA THR A 183 2.20 -1.72 -9.12
C THR A 183 2.16 -2.28 -7.70
N ASP A 184 1.93 -1.43 -6.71
CA ASP A 184 1.70 -1.87 -5.32
C ASP A 184 0.28 -2.45 -5.21
N LEU A 185 0.21 -3.77 -5.02
CA LEU A 185 -1.03 -4.54 -4.85
C LEU A 185 -1.30 -4.87 -3.37
N THR A 186 -0.55 -4.29 -2.43
CA THR A 186 -0.60 -4.68 -1.01
C THR A 186 -2.00 -4.50 -0.44
N GLU A 187 -2.62 -3.36 -0.67
CA GLU A 187 -3.98 -3.08 -0.20
C GLU A 187 -5.01 -3.97 -0.90
N LEU A 188 -4.90 -4.14 -2.23
CA LEU A 188 -5.78 -5.01 -3.01
C LEU A 188 -5.73 -6.45 -2.50
N LYS A 189 -4.52 -7.00 -2.27
CA LYS A 189 -4.35 -8.37 -1.76
C LYS A 189 -4.86 -8.54 -0.33
N ALA A 190 -4.74 -7.51 0.50
CA ALA A 190 -5.33 -7.52 1.83
C ALA A 190 -6.87 -7.57 1.77
N LEU A 191 -7.48 -6.77 0.90
CA LEU A 191 -8.93 -6.76 0.68
C LEU A 191 -9.43 -8.07 0.07
N GLU A 192 -8.73 -8.62 -0.93
CA GLU A 192 -9.05 -9.93 -1.52
C GLU A 192 -9.02 -11.03 -0.44
N SER A 193 -7.96 -11.07 0.38
CA SER A 193 -7.84 -12.06 1.45
C SER A 193 -8.94 -11.92 2.52
N GLN A 194 -9.33 -10.69 2.85
CA GLN A 194 -10.47 -10.44 3.73
C GLN A 194 -11.80 -10.90 3.13
N ALA A 195 -12.01 -10.63 1.84
CA ALA A 195 -13.23 -11.05 1.14
C ALA A 195 -13.33 -12.58 1.06
N GLU A 196 -12.24 -13.27 0.69
CA GLU A 196 -12.19 -14.74 0.68
C GLU A 196 -12.45 -15.34 2.06
N LEU A 197 -11.84 -14.78 3.10
CA LEU A 197 -12.08 -15.22 4.47
C LEU A 197 -13.56 -15.04 4.85
N ARG A 198 -14.13 -13.90 4.51
CA ARG A 198 -15.54 -13.60 4.78
C ARG A 198 -16.48 -14.56 4.06
N GLU A 199 -16.21 -14.89 2.80
CA GLU A 199 -16.99 -15.83 2.00
C GLU A 199 -16.90 -17.26 2.57
N ARG A 200 -15.70 -17.73 2.90
CA ARG A 200 -15.49 -19.03 3.55
C ARG A 200 -16.20 -19.13 4.89
N LEU A 201 -16.15 -18.06 5.70
CA LEU A 201 -16.85 -18.02 6.98
C LEU A 201 -18.37 -17.97 6.80
N SER A 202 -18.89 -17.30 5.77
CA SER A 202 -20.32 -17.26 5.47
C SER A 202 -20.85 -18.65 5.08
N SER A 203 -20.16 -19.34 4.16
CA SER A 203 -20.52 -20.71 3.77
C SER A 203 -20.43 -21.69 4.94
N LEU A 204 -19.40 -21.54 5.78
CA LEU A 204 -19.25 -22.34 6.99
C LEU A 204 -20.36 -22.03 8.01
N GLY A 205 -20.84 -20.79 8.09
CA GLY A 205 -21.88 -20.33 8.99
C GLY A 205 -23.24 -20.97 8.72
N GLU A 206 -23.62 -21.10 7.45
CA GLU A 206 -24.87 -21.76 7.08
C GLU A 206 -24.85 -23.25 7.44
N MET A 207 -23.75 -23.94 7.13
CA MET A 207 -23.57 -25.34 7.52
C MET A 207 -23.46 -25.52 9.03
N ALA A 208 -22.76 -24.62 9.71
CA ALA A 208 -22.56 -24.66 11.15
C ALA A 208 -23.86 -24.52 11.93
N ALA A 209 -24.80 -23.72 11.44
CA ALA A 209 -26.10 -23.55 12.11
C ALA A 209 -26.90 -24.88 12.15
N GLY A 210 -26.91 -25.64 11.05
CA GLY A 210 -27.53 -26.97 11.00
C GLY A 210 -26.81 -27.98 11.91
N MET A 211 -25.48 -28.05 11.78
CA MET A 211 -24.67 -28.97 12.59
C MET A 211 -24.75 -28.67 14.09
N ALA A 212 -24.81 -27.41 14.47
CA ALA A 212 -24.95 -27.05 15.89
C ALA A 212 -26.29 -27.46 16.50
N HIS A 213 -27.40 -27.35 15.77
CA HIS A 213 -28.65 -27.88 16.19
C HIS A 213 -28.62 -29.41 16.38
N GLU A 214 -27.99 -30.12 15.43
CA GLU A 214 -27.83 -31.56 15.50
C GLU A 214 -26.89 -32.00 16.62
N LEU A 215 -25.84 -31.21 16.95
CA LEU A 215 -24.95 -31.49 18.07
C LEU A 215 -25.56 -31.11 19.42
N ARG A 216 -26.33 -30.03 19.50
CA ARG A 216 -26.97 -29.59 20.75
C ARG A 216 -28.02 -30.59 21.24
N ASN A 217 -28.73 -31.27 20.33
CA ASN A 217 -29.73 -32.25 20.66
C ASN A 217 -29.18 -33.43 21.50
N PRO A 218 -28.15 -34.21 21.07
CA PRO A 218 -27.59 -35.29 21.89
C PRO A 218 -26.95 -34.75 23.18
N MET A 219 -26.35 -33.55 23.15
CA MET A 219 -25.76 -32.94 24.35
C MET A 219 -26.84 -32.59 25.38
N ALA A 220 -27.98 -32.06 24.98
CA ALA A 220 -29.12 -31.81 25.88
C ALA A 220 -29.61 -33.12 26.55
N VAL A 221 -29.60 -34.23 25.80
CA VAL A 221 -29.95 -35.54 26.34
C VAL A 221 -28.93 -35.99 27.39
N ILE A 222 -27.60 -35.86 27.09
CA ILE A 222 -26.52 -36.19 28.03
C ILE A 222 -26.61 -35.32 29.29
N ALA A 223 -26.82 -33.99 29.13
CA ALA A 223 -27.00 -33.06 30.24
C ALA A 223 -28.24 -33.43 31.11
N GLY A 224 -29.31 -33.86 30.46
CA GLY A 224 -30.51 -34.37 31.14
C GLY A 224 -30.21 -35.61 32.00
N TYR A 225 -29.51 -36.57 31.43
CA TYR A 225 -29.15 -37.80 32.16
C TYR A 225 -28.12 -37.54 33.28
N THR A 226 -27.12 -36.70 33.09
CA THR A 226 -26.15 -36.35 34.14
C THR A 226 -26.85 -35.64 35.30
N LYS A 227 -27.84 -34.73 35.02
CA LYS A 227 -28.66 -34.10 36.04
C LYS A 227 -29.57 -35.06 36.77
N LEU A 228 -30.05 -36.12 36.15
CA LEU A 228 -30.83 -37.17 36.81
C LEU A 228 -29.94 -38.07 37.66
N LEU A 229 -28.72 -38.40 37.15
CA LEU A 229 -27.75 -39.20 37.86
C LEU A 229 -27.22 -38.45 39.11
N SER A 230 -26.97 -37.15 39.07
CA SER A 230 -26.53 -36.38 40.22
C SER A 230 -27.45 -36.43 41.43
N LYS A 231 -28.76 -36.70 41.17
CA LYS A 231 -29.79 -36.85 42.23
C LYS A 231 -29.89 -38.27 42.81
N LYS A 232 -29.32 -39.28 42.14
CA LYS A 232 -29.55 -40.71 42.47
C LYS A 232 -28.25 -41.48 42.68
N VAL A 233 -27.11 -40.93 42.35
CA VAL A 233 -25.82 -41.57 42.48
C VAL A 233 -25.27 -41.50 43.89
N ASP A 234 -24.44 -42.47 44.25
CA ASP A 234 -23.73 -42.45 45.51
C ASP A 234 -22.85 -41.20 45.66
N PRO A 235 -22.77 -40.55 46.84
CA PRO A 235 -21.95 -39.36 47.04
C PRO A 235 -20.49 -39.50 46.60
N SER A 236 -19.94 -40.71 46.64
CA SER A 236 -18.55 -40.97 46.18
C SER A 236 -18.35 -40.79 44.67
N LEU A 237 -19.43 -40.89 43.88
CA LEU A 237 -19.40 -40.76 42.42
C LEU A 237 -19.91 -39.38 41.92
N LEU A 238 -20.35 -38.50 42.83
CA LEU A 238 -20.84 -37.17 42.44
C LEU A 238 -19.78 -36.38 41.65
N HIS A 239 -18.52 -36.49 42.04
CA HIS A 239 -17.42 -35.80 41.34
C HIS A 239 -17.30 -36.24 39.84
N VAL A 240 -17.61 -37.53 39.56
CA VAL A 240 -17.60 -38.03 38.15
C VAL A 240 -18.76 -37.42 37.38
N VAL A 241 -19.95 -37.36 37.97
CA VAL A 241 -21.14 -36.76 37.34
C VAL A 241 -20.93 -35.26 37.09
N ASP A 242 -20.34 -34.57 38.07
CA ASP A 242 -20.03 -33.14 37.93
C ASP A 242 -18.97 -32.90 36.83
N SER A 243 -17.96 -33.77 36.73
CA SER A 243 -16.97 -33.70 35.65
C SER A 243 -17.61 -33.89 34.28
N VAL A 244 -18.51 -34.88 34.11
CA VAL A 244 -19.23 -35.07 32.83
C VAL A 244 -20.14 -33.89 32.53
N SER A 245 -20.84 -33.33 33.52
CA SER A 245 -21.66 -32.13 33.35
C SER A 245 -20.83 -30.92 32.91
N GLY A 246 -19.63 -30.78 33.49
CA GLY A 246 -18.64 -29.75 33.10
C GLY A 246 -18.21 -29.86 31.66
N GLU A 247 -17.87 -31.08 31.19
CA GLU A 247 -17.49 -31.30 29.79
C GLU A 247 -18.64 -31.02 28.81
N VAL A 248 -19.87 -31.38 29.15
CA VAL A 248 -21.03 -31.04 28.33
C VAL A 248 -21.24 -29.53 28.22
N ALA A 249 -21.04 -28.78 29.31
CA ALA A 249 -21.11 -27.32 29.30
C ALA A 249 -20.00 -26.67 28.45
N VAL A 250 -18.80 -27.26 28.49
CA VAL A 250 -17.66 -26.84 27.62
C VAL A 250 -18.00 -27.04 26.14
N MET A 251 -18.57 -28.21 25.79
CA MET A 251 -18.99 -28.51 24.41
C MET A 251 -20.06 -27.53 23.91
N ASP A 252 -21.09 -27.22 24.73
CA ASP A 252 -22.14 -26.26 24.35
C ASP A 252 -21.57 -24.86 24.13
N ARG A 253 -20.58 -24.45 24.95
CA ARG A 253 -19.84 -23.20 24.75
C ARG A 253 -19.09 -23.19 23.44
N ILE A 254 -18.33 -24.27 23.11
CA ILE A 254 -17.59 -24.40 21.86
C ILE A 254 -18.51 -24.24 20.65
N ILE A 255 -19.68 -24.92 20.68
CA ILE A 255 -20.66 -24.85 19.59
C ILE A 255 -21.23 -23.44 19.48
N THR A 256 -21.53 -22.79 20.59
CA THR A 256 -22.07 -21.42 20.62
C THR A 256 -21.06 -20.40 20.10
N ASP A 257 -19.81 -20.50 20.53
CA ASP A 257 -18.70 -19.65 20.05
C ASP A 257 -18.47 -19.84 18.56
N PHE A 258 -18.47 -21.09 18.10
CA PHE A 258 -18.31 -21.42 16.69
C PHE A 258 -19.44 -20.85 15.81
N LEU A 259 -20.69 -20.99 16.26
CA LEU A 259 -21.82 -20.38 15.57
C LEU A 259 -21.74 -18.86 15.51
N SER A 260 -21.38 -18.24 16.63
CA SER A 260 -21.20 -16.77 16.69
C SER A 260 -20.08 -16.29 15.78
N PHE A 261 -19.00 -17.08 15.68
CA PHE A 261 -17.90 -16.77 14.77
C PHE A 261 -18.27 -16.98 13.30
N ALA A 262 -18.99 -18.07 12.97
CA ALA A 262 -19.32 -18.45 11.60
C ALA A 262 -20.50 -17.64 11.00
N LYS A 263 -21.47 -17.22 11.81
CA LYS A 263 -22.66 -16.49 11.34
C LYS A 263 -22.29 -15.12 10.73
N PRO A 264 -22.86 -14.74 9.56
CA PRO A 264 -22.73 -13.37 9.04
C PRO A 264 -23.20 -12.35 10.07
N THR A 265 -22.45 -11.26 10.21
CA THR A 265 -22.78 -10.22 11.19
C THR A 265 -23.65 -9.16 10.51
N GLU A 266 -24.94 -9.24 10.69
CA GLU A 266 -25.87 -8.13 10.39
C GLU A 266 -25.98 -7.28 11.64
N LEU A 267 -25.43 -6.04 11.60
CA LEU A 267 -25.43 -5.14 12.75
C LEU A 267 -26.78 -4.47 12.93
N ILE A 268 -27.33 -4.55 14.14
CA ILE A 268 -28.43 -3.70 14.58
C ILE A 268 -27.81 -2.49 15.28
N VAL A 269 -27.51 -1.46 14.49
CA VAL A 269 -26.79 -0.28 14.97
C VAL A 269 -27.72 0.66 15.75
N ALA A 270 -27.38 0.92 17.00
CA ALA A 270 -28.05 1.87 17.88
C ALA A 270 -27.01 2.65 18.73
N PRO A 271 -27.36 3.78 19.35
CA PRO A 271 -26.49 4.41 20.33
C PRO A 271 -26.29 3.49 21.55
N VAL A 272 -25.04 3.17 21.88
CA VAL A 272 -24.66 2.27 22.97
C VAL A 272 -23.80 3.01 23.99
N GLU A 273 -24.20 2.99 25.25
CA GLU A 273 -23.43 3.48 26.38
C GLU A 273 -22.45 2.40 26.87
N LEU A 274 -21.18 2.51 26.48
CA LEU A 274 -20.16 1.50 26.78
C LEU A 274 -19.84 1.38 28.28
N GLY A 275 -19.91 2.48 29.04
CA GLY A 275 -19.62 2.44 30.47
C GLY A 275 -20.54 1.47 31.25
N PRO A 276 -21.86 1.63 31.19
CA PRO A 276 -22.82 0.68 31.79
C PRO A 276 -22.69 -0.74 31.25
N LEU A 277 -22.48 -0.89 29.91
CA LEU A 277 -22.34 -2.18 29.29
C LEU A 277 -21.13 -2.94 29.85
N ILE A 278 -19.96 -2.31 29.90
CA ILE A 278 -18.71 -2.92 30.40
C ILE A 278 -18.85 -3.25 31.89
N LYS A 279 -19.43 -2.34 32.68
CA LYS A 279 -19.71 -2.61 34.12
C LYS A 279 -20.53 -3.85 34.31
N THR A 280 -21.55 -4.09 33.44
CA THR A 280 -22.38 -5.31 33.50
C THR A 280 -21.53 -6.56 33.15
N CYS A 281 -20.67 -6.49 32.13
CA CYS A 281 -19.77 -7.61 31.78
C CYS A 281 -18.84 -7.97 32.93
N VAL A 282 -18.26 -6.95 33.58
CA VAL A 282 -17.37 -7.11 34.72
C VAL A 282 -18.08 -7.68 35.94
N ALA A 283 -19.28 -7.19 36.27
CA ALA A 283 -20.03 -7.64 37.41
C ALA A 283 -20.36 -9.15 37.39
N HIS A 284 -20.57 -9.71 36.20
CA HIS A 284 -20.81 -11.14 36.03
C HIS A 284 -19.57 -11.97 36.42
N ILE A 285 -18.39 -11.54 36.02
CA ILE A 285 -17.13 -12.28 36.25
C ILE A 285 -16.53 -11.96 37.63
N ALA A 286 -16.51 -10.69 38.05
CA ALA A 286 -16.02 -10.28 39.36
C ALA A 286 -16.93 -10.76 40.51
N GLY A 287 -18.19 -11.10 40.25
CA GLY A 287 -19.09 -11.76 41.21
C GLY A 287 -18.57 -13.13 41.64
N GLU A 288 -17.91 -13.85 40.76
CA GLU A 288 -17.31 -15.17 40.99
C GLU A 288 -15.84 -15.08 41.45
N ARG A 289 -15.11 -14.01 41.03
CA ARG A 289 -13.66 -13.80 41.25
C ARG A 289 -13.42 -12.55 42.12
N LYS A 290 -13.60 -12.66 43.42
CA LYS A 290 -13.37 -11.58 44.41
C LYS A 290 -11.93 -11.16 44.55
N ASP A 291 -11.01 -11.94 44.03
CA ASP A 291 -9.57 -11.74 43.99
C ASP A 291 -9.12 -10.77 42.86
N ILE A 292 -10.03 -10.38 41.97
CA ILE A 292 -9.75 -9.41 40.90
C ILE A 292 -10.27 -8.02 41.29
N ARG A 293 -9.36 -7.03 41.34
CA ARG A 293 -9.71 -5.62 41.57
C ARG A 293 -9.96 -4.93 40.25
N VAL A 294 -11.08 -4.21 40.15
CA VAL A 294 -11.50 -3.55 38.93
C VAL A 294 -11.42 -2.04 39.07
N PHE A 295 -10.82 -1.37 38.09
CA PHE A 295 -10.65 0.08 38.01
C PHE A 295 -11.24 0.62 36.72
N PHE A 296 -11.95 1.75 36.81
CA PHE A 296 -12.49 2.48 35.67
C PHE A 296 -11.94 3.91 35.68
N ASP A 297 -11.11 4.23 34.68
CA ASP A 297 -10.48 5.55 34.56
C ASP A 297 -11.28 6.40 33.53
N ALA A 298 -12.51 6.80 33.87
CA ALA A 298 -13.27 7.71 33.04
C ALA A 298 -14.34 8.48 33.80
N GLU A 299 -14.43 9.77 33.57
CA GLU A 299 -15.50 10.64 34.06
C GLU A 299 -16.72 10.72 33.10
N LYS A 300 -16.51 10.68 31.79
CA LYS A 300 -17.58 10.74 30.78
C LYS A 300 -17.18 9.96 29.52
N ILE A 301 -17.94 8.92 29.17
CA ILE A 301 -17.75 8.12 27.97
C ILE A 301 -18.84 8.48 26.97
N PRO A 302 -18.53 9.01 25.77
CA PRO A 302 -19.56 9.28 24.76
C PRO A 302 -20.17 7.96 24.26
N PRO A 303 -21.48 7.96 23.90
CA PRO A 303 -22.09 6.79 23.27
C PRO A 303 -21.47 6.53 21.89
N VAL A 304 -21.30 5.25 21.55
CA VAL A 304 -20.91 4.81 20.21
C VAL A 304 -22.10 4.27 19.45
N HIS A 305 -22.07 4.31 18.12
CA HIS A 305 -23.08 3.66 17.29
C HIS A 305 -22.64 2.20 17.04
N GLY A 306 -23.41 1.25 17.55
CA GLY A 306 -23.08 -0.17 17.41
C GLY A 306 -24.22 -1.09 17.83
N ASP A 307 -23.95 -2.38 17.70
CA ASP A 307 -24.83 -3.44 18.17
C ASP A 307 -24.47 -3.79 19.62
N GLU A 308 -25.38 -3.48 20.52
CA GLU A 308 -25.17 -3.68 21.96
C GLU A 308 -24.88 -5.13 22.34
N ILE A 309 -25.56 -6.09 21.67
CA ILE A 309 -25.40 -7.53 21.96
C ILE A 309 -23.99 -7.99 21.57
N LEU A 310 -23.55 -7.60 20.38
CA LEU A 310 -22.23 -7.95 19.89
C LEU A 310 -21.11 -7.27 20.69
N LEU A 311 -21.26 -5.97 20.98
CA LEU A 311 -20.28 -5.26 21.82
C LEU A 311 -20.21 -5.86 23.22
N ARG A 312 -21.34 -6.24 23.81
CA ARG A 312 -21.39 -6.96 25.09
C ARG A 312 -20.61 -8.29 25.00
N GLN A 313 -20.80 -9.05 23.94
CA GLN A 313 -20.05 -10.29 23.70
C GLN A 313 -18.54 -10.05 23.59
N ALA A 314 -18.13 -9.01 22.85
CA ALA A 314 -16.72 -8.67 22.72
C ALA A 314 -16.07 -8.32 24.07
N PHE A 315 -16.72 -7.45 24.86
CA PHE A 315 -16.19 -7.08 26.18
C PHE A 315 -16.25 -8.23 27.18
N THR A 316 -17.28 -9.09 27.13
CA THR A 316 -17.32 -10.31 27.97
C THR A 316 -16.13 -11.22 27.66
N ASN A 317 -15.80 -11.44 26.39
CA ASN A 317 -14.66 -12.25 26.00
C ASN A 317 -13.33 -11.65 26.46
N LEU A 318 -13.17 -10.32 26.40
CA LEU A 318 -11.96 -9.65 26.86
C LEU A 318 -11.81 -9.75 28.39
N VAL A 319 -12.89 -9.49 29.12
CA VAL A 319 -12.92 -9.59 30.59
C VAL A 319 -12.63 -11.02 31.04
N GLN A 320 -13.21 -12.03 30.36
CA GLN A 320 -12.95 -13.43 30.65
C GLN A 320 -11.47 -13.79 30.39
N ASN A 321 -10.92 -13.32 29.27
CA ASN A 321 -9.49 -13.56 28.96
C ASN A 321 -8.57 -12.92 29.99
N ALA A 322 -8.88 -11.70 30.44
CA ALA A 322 -8.16 -11.03 31.51
C ALA A 322 -8.23 -11.82 32.84
N ALA A 323 -9.43 -12.27 33.21
CA ALA A 323 -9.62 -13.08 34.41
C ALA A 323 -8.86 -14.42 34.36
N ASP A 324 -8.87 -15.07 33.19
CA ASP A 324 -8.13 -16.33 32.97
C ASP A 324 -6.61 -16.14 33.04
N SER A 325 -6.10 -14.96 32.66
CA SER A 325 -4.66 -14.65 32.73
C SER A 325 -4.17 -14.35 34.15
N MET A 326 -5.11 -14.15 35.10
CA MET A 326 -4.85 -13.82 36.50
C MET A 326 -5.38 -14.91 37.43
N PRO A 327 -4.83 -16.14 37.45
CA PRO A 327 -5.35 -17.25 38.24
C PRO A 327 -5.28 -16.97 39.76
N GLU A 328 -4.32 -16.19 40.21
CA GLU A 328 -4.11 -15.82 41.61
C GLU A 328 -4.72 -14.44 41.97
N GLY A 329 -5.56 -13.89 41.08
CA GLY A 329 -6.09 -12.55 41.21
C GLY A 329 -5.20 -11.48 40.59
N GLY A 330 -5.64 -10.24 40.64
CA GLY A 330 -4.91 -9.12 40.05
C GLY A 330 -5.75 -7.87 39.81
N ASP A 331 -5.24 -6.99 38.94
CA ASP A 331 -5.86 -5.73 38.59
C ASP A 331 -6.39 -5.78 37.14
N LEU A 332 -7.67 -5.45 36.98
CA LEU A 332 -8.30 -5.23 35.67
C LEU A 332 -8.66 -3.75 35.53
N ARG A 333 -8.07 -3.04 34.58
CA ARG A 333 -8.24 -1.60 34.37
C ARG A 333 -8.89 -1.30 33.04
N PHE A 334 -9.84 -0.37 33.05
CA PHE A 334 -10.48 0.17 31.84
C PHE A 334 -10.13 1.65 31.74
N GLY A 335 -9.38 1.99 30.69
CA GLY A 335 -9.06 3.38 30.29
C GLY A 335 -9.89 3.79 29.09
N PHE A 336 -10.27 5.06 29.01
CA PHE A 336 -11.04 5.62 27.91
C PHE A 336 -10.40 6.91 27.44
N SER A 337 -10.17 7.04 26.15
CA SER A 337 -9.65 8.26 25.52
C SER A 337 -10.51 8.62 24.32
N THR A 338 -11.03 9.84 24.32
CA THR A 338 -11.87 10.35 23.23
C THR A 338 -10.99 11.17 22.28
N GLU A 339 -10.89 10.72 21.04
CA GLU A 339 -10.30 11.42 19.91
C GLU A 339 -11.41 12.15 19.10
N PRO A 340 -11.10 13.05 18.17
CA PRO A 340 -12.11 13.80 17.41
C PRO A 340 -13.17 12.92 16.72
N ASP A 341 -12.76 11.78 16.15
CA ASP A 341 -13.60 10.89 15.34
C ASP A 341 -13.71 9.48 15.91
N SER A 342 -13.09 9.18 17.05
CA SER A 342 -13.07 7.85 17.64
C SER A 342 -13.01 7.87 19.16
N LEU A 343 -13.46 6.76 19.76
CA LEU A 343 -13.28 6.43 21.16
C LEU A 343 -12.32 5.26 21.27
N GLU A 344 -11.22 5.45 22.00
CA GLU A 344 -10.30 4.38 22.35
C GLU A 344 -10.64 3.83 23.73
N ILE A 345 -10.76 2.51 23.83
CA ILE A 345 -10.98 1.76 25.05
C ILE A 345 -9.76 0.86 25.29
N ALA A 346 -9.08 1.05 26.40
CA ALA A 346 -7.98 0.20 26.85
C ALA A 346 -8.49 -0.76 27.93
N VAL A 347 -8.34 -2.06 27.70
CA VAL A 347 -8.61 -3.12 28.67
C VAL A 347 -7.29 -3.73 29.07
N SER A 348 -6.85 -3.48 30.33
CA SER A 348 -5.53 -3.87 30.81
C SER A 348 -5.66 -4.83 31.98
N ASP A 349 -4.99 -5.97 31.93
CA ASP A 349 -4.83 -6.93 33.02
C ASP A 349 -3.39 -6.97 33.53
N SER A 350 -3.22 -7.38 34.78
CA SER A 350 -1.92 -7.63 35.39
C SER A 350 -1.51 -9.10 35.38
N GLY A 351 -1.98 -9.86 34.39
CA GLY A 351 -1.72 -11.30 34.25
C GLY A 351 -0.33 -11.61 33.70
N HIS A 352 -0.12 -12.87 33.32
CA HIS A 352 1.18 -13.39 32.85
C HIS A 352 1.63 -12.87 31.47
N GLY A 353 0.79 -12.08 30.79
CA GLY A 353 1.10 -11.53 29.48
C GLY A 353 1.09 -12.52 28.32
N ILE A 354 1.43 -12.00 27.12
CA ILE A 354 1.44 -12.74 25.87
C ILE A 354 2.85 -12.66 25.27
N PRO A 355 3.54 -13.80 25.03
CA PRO A 355 4.85 -13.83 24.40
C PRO A 355 4.85 -13.19 23.00
N GLU A 356 5.91 -12.46 22.66
CA GLU A 356 6.03 -11.74 21.37
C GLU A 356 5.81 -12.65 20.15
N LYS A 357 6.33 -13.88 20.21
CA LYS A 357 6.26 -14.88 19.12
C LYS A 357 4.82 -15.27 18.70
N ILE A 358 3.84 -15.04 19.58
CA ILE A 358 2.45 -15.44 19.33
C ILE A 358 1.48 -14.27 19.20
N LYS A 359 1.92 -13.03 19.42
CA LYS A 359 1.05 -11.84 19.35
C LYS A 359 0.30 -11.72 18.01
N ASP A 360 0.95 -12.01 16.89
CA ASP A 360 0.32 -11.98 15.58
C ASP A 360 -0.71 -13.10 15.36
N LYS A 361 -0.72 -14.13 16.23
CA LYS A 361 -1.56 -15.32 16.07
C LYS A 361 -2.76 -15.34 17.00
N ILE A 362 -2.81 -14.51 18.03
CA ILE A 362 -3.87 -14.56 19.05
C ILE A 362 -5.26 -14.25 18.54
N PHE A 363 -5.38 -13.55 17.40
CA PHE A 363 -6.64 -13.26 16.74
C PHE A 363 -7.02 -14.31 15.68
N LEU A 364 -6.16 -15.30 15.41
CA LEU A 364 -6.48 -16.39 14.50
C LEU A 364 -7.50 -17.33 15.15
N PRO A 365 -8.54 -17.76 14.41
CA PRO A 365 -9.51 -18.72 14.91
C PRO A 365 -8.84 -20.04 15.33
N PHE A 366 -9.34 -20.63 16.41
CA PHE A 366 -8.85 -21.89 16.99
C PHE A 366 -7.42 -21.85 17.55
N TYR A 367 -6.80 -20.69 17.56
CA TYR A 367 -5.49 -20.54 18.20
C TYR A 367 -5.65 -20.32 19.69
N THR A 368 -5.10 -21.22 20.49
CA THR A 368 -5.15 -21.14 21.96
C THR A 368 -3.88 -21.71 22.58
N THR A 369 -3.50 -21.16 23.71
CA THR A 369 -2.45 -21.69 24.59
C THR A 369 -3.03 -22.30 25.86
N LYS A 370 -4.37 -22.27 26.03
CA LYS A 370 -5.09 -22.79 27.19
C LYS A 370 -5.60 -24.19 26.90
N ASP A 371 -5.42 -25.13 27.85
CA ASP A 371 -5.87 -26.53 27.72
C ASP A 371 -7.39 -26.67 27.46
N LYS A 372 -8.21 -25.78 28.01
CA LYS A 372 -9.68 -25.76 27.85
C LYS A 372 -10.19 -24.57 27.04
N GLY A 373 -9.32 -23.91 26.30
CA GLY A 373 -9.67 -22.74 25.49
C GLY A 373 -10.20 -23.15 24.10
N THR A 374 -11.27 -22.52 23.63
CA THR A 374 -11.80 -22.74 22.27
C THR A 374 -10.93 -22.10 21.19
N GLY A 375 -10.10 -21.11 21.55
CA GLY A 375 -9.34 -20.28 20.59
C GLY A 375 -10.21 -19.38 19.72
N LEU A 376 -11.50 -19.23 20.04
CA LEU A 376 -12.44 -18.40 19.27
C LEU A 376 -12.71 -17.04 19.93
N GLY A 377 -12.51 -16.87 21.22
CA GLY A 377 -12.87 -15.67 21.96
C GLY A 377 -12.26 -14.39 21.38
N LEU A 378 -10.94 -14.34 21.19
CA LEU A 378 -10.27 -13.16 20.60
C LEU A 378 -10.57 -12.98 19.11
N ALA A 379 -10.76 -14.06 18.35
CA ALA A 379 -11.21 -14.00 16.96
C ALA A 379 -12.61 -13.37 16.84
N ILE A 380 -13.52 -13.71 17.77
CA ILE A 380 -14.86 -13.09 17.86
C ILE A 380 -14.75 -11.61 18.22
N VAL A 381 -13.89 -11.25 19.18
CA VAL A 381 -13.63 -9.83 19.51
C VAL A 381 -13.16 -9.07 18.28
N HIS A 382 -12.16 -9.56 17.59
CA HIS A 382 -11.63 -8.94 16.37
C HIS A 382 -12.72 -8.78 15.31
N LYS A 383 -13.48 -9.84 15.04
CA LYS A 383 -14.60 -9.81 14.09
C LYS A 383 -15.63 -8.74 14.45
N ILE A 384 -16.04 -8.66 15.72
CA ILE A 384 -17.04 -7.68 16.19
C ILE A 384 -16.51 -6.27 16.04
N VAL A 385 -15.28 -6.00 16.47
CA VAL A 385 -14.66 -4.66 16.37
C VAL A 385 -14.56 -4.22 14.92
N VAL A 386 -14.08 -5.08 14.02
CA VAL A 386 -13.98 -4.79 12.58
C VAL A 386 -15.35 -4.58 11.95
N SER A 387 -16.36 -5.35 12.33
CA SER A 387 -17.75 -5.15 11.85
C SER A 387 -18.33 -3.79 12.27
N HIS A 388 -17.86 -3.23 13.38
CA HIS A 388 -18.20 -1.87 13.83
C HIS A 388 -17.28 -0.79 13.25
N HIS A 389 -16.53 -1.09 12.18
CA HIS A 389 -15.55 -0.19 11.56
C HIS A 389 -14.45 0.28 12.52
N GLY A 390 -14.18 -0.48 13.55
CA GLY A 390 -13.14 -0.24 14.54
C GLY A 390 -11.84 -0.99 14.25
N SER A 391 -10.89 -0.80 15.13
CA SER A 391 -9.62 -1.54 15.14
C SER A 391 -9.28 -2.02 16.55
N ILE A 392 -8.55 -3.14 16.65
CA ILE A 392 -8.04 -3.66 17.90
C ILE A 392 -6.55 -3.92 17.79
N SER A 393 -5.80 -3.55 18.81
CA SER A 393 -4.38 -3.85 18.96
C SER A 393 -4.07 -4.40 20.34
N VAL A 394 -2.89 -5.00 20.51
CA VAL A 394 -2.44 -5.60 21.76
C VAL A 394 -1.02 -5.15 22.09
N GLU A 395 -0.85 -4.70 23.31
CA GLU A 395 0.45 -4.47 23.94
C GLU A 395 0.56 -5.44 25.13
N SER A 396 1.65 -6.18 25.22
CA SER A 396 1.80 -7.14 26.31
C SER A 396 3.25 -7.34 26.68
N SER A 397 3.48 -7.53 27.98
CA SER A 397 4.76 -7.85 28.60
C SER A 397 4.55 -8.93 29.66
N GLU A 398 5.60 -9.34 30.35
CA GLU A 398 5.50 -10.27 31.49
C GLU A 398 4.70 -9.70 32.69
N GLN A 399 4.36 -8.41 32.66
CA GLN A 399 3.60 -7.72 33.73
C GLN A 399 2.13 -7.55 33.40
N GLY A 400 1.64 -8.07 32.28
CA GLY A 400 0.25 -8.02 31.88
C GLY A 400 0.02 -7.72 30.41
N THR A 401 -1.26 -7.64 30.04
CA THR A 401 -1.70 -7.37 28.68
C THR A 401 -2.65 -6.18 28.64
N THR A 402 -2.52 -5.35 27.61
CA THR A 402 -3.47 -4.27 27.28
C THR A 402 -4.01 -4.46 25.88
N PHE A 403 -5.32 -4.65 25.77
CA PHE A 403 -6.04 -4.59 24.50
C PHE A 403 -6.56 -3.18 24.31
N ARG A 404 -6.22 -2.54 23.18
CA ARG A 404 -6.74 -1.22 22.77
C ARG A 404 -7.75 -1.41 21.66
N ILE A 405 -8.97 -0.99 21.91
CA ILE A 405 -10.07 -1.03 20.94
C ILE A 405 -10.40 0.40 20.57
N ARG A 406 -10.43 0.69 19.27
CA ARG A 406 -10.83 1.98 18.75
C ARG A 406 -12.13 1.82 17.98
N LEU A 407 -13.17 2.53 18.39
CA LEU A 407 -14.49 2.55 17.74
C LEU A 407 -14.79 3.95 17.19
N PRO A 408 -15.39 4.08 15.99
CA PRO A 408 -15.76 5.36 15.44
C PRO A 408 -16.87 6.01 16.28
N LEU A 409 -16.74 7.30 16.52
CA LEU A 409 -17.80 8.11 17.09
C LEU A 409 -18.77 8.57 15.99
N PRO A 410 -20.07 8.72 16.29
CA PRO A 410 -21.00 9.28 15.33
C PRO A 410 -20.49 10.65 14.91
N GLY A 411 -20.20 10.83 13.61
CA GLY A 411 -19.73 12.09 13.07
C GLY A 411 -20.71 13.21 13.44
N ARG A 412 -20.22 14.30 13.99
CA ARG A 412 -21.00 15.55 14.02
C ARG A 412 -21.19 15.91 12.55
N ASN A 413 -22.39 15.59 12.02
CA ASN A 413 -22.81 16.11 10.72
C ASN A 413 -22.55 17.62 10.72
N LYS A 414 -21.59 18.06 9.89
CA LYS A 414 -21.49 19.44 9.45
C LYS A 414 -22.56 19.73 8.43
#